data_4b6a1961c008e98f7b637b4e8c72fc5f
#
_entry.id   4b6a1961c008e98f7b637b4e8c72fc5f
#
_cell.length_a   1.000
_cell.length_b   1.000
_cell.length_c   1.000
_cell.angle_alpha   90.00
_cell.angle_beta   90.00
_cell.angle_gamma   90.00
#
_symmetry.space_group_name_H-M   'P 1'
#
loop_
_entity.id
_entity.type
_entity.pdbx_description
1 polymer ?
#
loop_
_entity_poly.entity_id
_entity_poly.type
_entity_poly.pdbx_seq_one_letter_code
_entity_poly.pdbx_strand_id
1 'polypeptide(L)'
;MDALVLIGRILFALLFLGAGMGHFSQREMMTGYVASKGVPAAGLMVPFSGAVSILGGLMVAVGVWPDLGALLLVAFLVPTAVLMHGFWRESDPASKANEHTQFLKDLSLAGAALALFAFFASAGDELGLLVLGPVFTL
;
A
#
# COMPACT_ATOMS: atom_id res chain seq x y z
N MET A 1 15.32 20.48 2.05
CA MET A 1 14.19 19.78 1.41
C MET A 1 14.19 18.29 1.78
N ASP A 2 15.33 17.64 1.78
CA ASP A 2 15.52 16.19 1.99
C ASP A 2 14.96 15.65 3.31
N ALA A 3 15.09 16.39 4.40
CA ALA A 3 14.53 15.98 5.69
C ALA A 3 12.99 15.88 5.67
N LEU A 4 12.31 16.80 4.99
CA LEU A 4 10.84 16.75 4.85
C LEU A 4 10.40 15.58 3.98
N VAL A 5 11.14 15.30 2.91
CA VAL A 5 10.89 14.15 2.04
C VAL A 5 11.08 12.85 2.83
N LEU A 6 12.16 12.75 3.61
CA LEU A 6 12.41 11.58 4.45
C LEU A 6 11.30 11.37 5.50
N ILE A 7 10.89 12.42 6.19
CA ILE A 7 9.79 12.36 7.16
C ILE A 7 8.50 11.88 6.47
N GLY A 8 8.18 12.46 5.30
CA GLY A 8 7.00 12.06 4.53
C GLY A 8 7.04 10.59 4.11
N ARG A 9 8.19 10.09 3.63
CA ARG A 9 8.41 8.69 3.28
C ARG A 9 8.18 7.76 4.48
N ILE A 10 8.75 8.10 5.64
CA ILE A 10 8.59 7.29 6.86
C ILE A 10 7.12 7.27 7.28
N LEU A 11 6.47 8.44 7.40
CA LEU A 11 5.06 8.52 7.80
C LEU A 11 4.15 7.74 6.85
N PHE A 12 4.37 7.86 5.54
CA PHE A 12 3.62 7.10 4.54
C PHE A 12 3.83 5.58 4.70
N ALA A 13 5.06 5.15 4.89
CA ALA A 13 5.42 3.73 4.99
C ALA A 13 4.90 3.06 6.27
N LEU A 14 4.76 3.79 7.39
CA LEU A 14 4.31 3.23 8.67
C LEU A 14 2.99 2.46 8.57
N LEU A 15 2.04 2.97 7.79
CA LEU A 15 0.77 2.30 7.57
C LEU A 15 0.97 0.92 6.93
N PHE A 16 1.78 0.86 5.89
CA PHE A 16 2.01 -0.37 5.11
C PHE A 16 2.82 -1.40 5.89
N LEU A 17 3.79 -0.95 6.68
CA LEU A 17 4.55 -1.82 7.57
C LEU A 17 3.65 -2.41 8.66
N GLY A 18 2.82 -1.58 9.32
CA GLY A 18 1.89 -2.03 10.33
C GLY A 18 0.81 -2.97 9.76
N ALA A 19 0.18 -2.60 8.65
CA ALA A 19 -0.80 -3.42 7.98
C ALA A 19 -0.20 -4.76 7.50
N GLY A 20 0.96 -4.71 6.85
CA GLY A 20 1.65 -5.91 6.37
C GLY A 20 2.02 -6.87 7.49
N MET A 21 2.51 -6.37 8.64
CA MET A 21 2.75 -7.21 9.82
C MET A 21 1.45 -7.85 10.35
N GLY A 22 0.33 -7.12 10.29
CA GLY A 22 -0.99 -7.65 10.64
C GLY A 22 -1.39 -8.86 9.80
N HIS A 23 -1.04 -8.89 8.51
CA HIS A 23 -1.30 -10.03 7.62
C HIS A 23 -0.61 -11.33 8.09
N PHE A 24 0.52 -11.22 8.76
CA PHE A 24 1.24 -12.37 9.31
C PHE A 24 0.78 -12.71 10.74
N SER A 25 0.68 -11.72 11.61
CA SER A 25 0.34 -11.93 13.02
C SER A 25 -1.12 -12.36 13.24
N GLN A 26 -2.02 -11.94 12.33
CA GLN A 26 -3.47 -12.25 12.38
C GLN A 26 -3.89 -13.09 11.17
N ARG A 27 -2.99 -13.92 10.65
CA ARG A 27 -3.15 -14.63 9.38
C ARG A 27 -4.45 -15.42 9.29
N GLU A 28 -4.81 -16.15 10.32
CA GLU A 28 -6.01 -17.00 10.32
C GLU A 28 -7.29 -16.16 10.19
N MET A 29 -7.42 -15.13 11.02
CA MET A 29 -8.55 -14.21 11.00
C MET A 29 -8.66 -13.49 9.64
N MET A 30 -7.54 -12.98 9.12
CA MET A 30 -7.51 -12.28 7.84
C MET A 30 -7.82 -13.21 6.67
N THR A 31 -7.35 -14.45 6.70
CA THR A 31 -7.69 -15.46 5.68
C THR A 31 -9.20 -15.72 5.65
N GLY A 32 -9.84 -15.86 6.82
CA GLY A 32 -11.29 -16.01 6.91
C GLY A 32 -12.03 -14.80 6.35
N TYR A 33 -11.58 -13.59 6.68
CA TYR A 33 -12.17 -12.35 6.18
C TYR A 33 -12.02 -12.21 4.65
N VAL A 34 -10.82 -12.45 4.11
CA VAL A 34 -10.55 -12.38 2.67
C VAL A 34 -11.37 -13.42 1.90
N ALA A 35 -11.48 -14.64 2.43
CA ALA A 35 -12.32 -15.69 1.85
C ALA A 35 -13.81 -15.30 1.86
N SER A 36 -14.32 -14.67 2.91
CA SER A 36 -15.70 -14.20 3.00
C SER A 36 -16.06 -13.13 1.96
N LYS A 37 -15.06 -12.38 1.48
CA LYS A 37 -15.22 -11.40 0.38
C LYS A 37 -15.16 -12.07 -1.02
N GLY A 38 -15.01 -13.38 -1.10
CA GLY A 38 -14.98 -14.15 -2.35
C GLY A 38 -13.62 -14.13 -3.08
N VAL A 39 -12.55 -13.76 -2.41
CA VAL A 39 -11.20 -13.78 -3.00
C VAL A 39 -10.67 -15.21 -3.04
N PRO A 40 -10.30 -15.73 -4.21
CA PRO A 40 -9.79 -17.09 -4.32
C PRO A 40 -8.40 -17.21 -3.66
N ALA A 41 -8.08 -18.42 -3.19
CA ALA A 41 -6.79 -18.74 -2.58
C ALA A 41 -6.38 -17.78 -1.42
N ALA A 42 -7.34 -17.36 -0.58
CA ALA A 42 -7.14 -16.40 0.50
C ALA A 42 -5.94 -16.75 1.40
N GLY A 43 -5.70 -18.03 1.67
CA GLY A 43 -4.56 -18.51 2.47
C GLY A 43 -3.18 -18.20 1.87
N LEU A 44 -3.10 -17.95 0.55
CA LEU A 44 -1.90 -17.51 -0.15
C LEU A 44 -1.92 -15.99 -0.36
N MET A 45 -3.09 -15.42 -0.66
CA MET A 45 -3.23 -13.99 -0.93
C MET A 45 -2.90 -13.13 0.29
N VAL A 46 -3.29 -13.57 1.49
CA VAL A 46 -3.02 -12.82 2.74
C VAL A 46 -1.52 -12.66 2.99
N PRO A 47 -0.69 -13.71 3.08
CA PRO A 47 0.75 -13.52 3.27
C PRO A 47 1.43 -12.85 2.07
N PHE A 48 0.99 -13.09 0.85
CA PHE A 48 1.53 -12.43 -0.35
C PHE A 48 1.29 -10.92 -0.28
N SER A 49 0.06 -10.48 -0.04
CA SER A 49 -0.27 -9.05 0.07
C SER A 49 0.43 -8.38 1.25
N GLY A 50 0.59 -9.09 2.38
CA GLY A 50 1.38 -8.64 3.51
C GLY A 50 2.84 -8.41 3.15
N ALA A 51 3.46 -9.35 2.41
CA ALA A 51 4.83 -9.22 1.94
C ALA A 51 4.99 -8.04 0.96
N VAL A 52 4.08 -7.87 0.01
CA VAL A 52 4.07 -6.73 -0.94
C VAL A 52 3.96 -5.41 -0.18
N SER A 53 3.06 -5.33 0.81
CA SER A 53 2.86 -4.14 1.64
C SER A 53 4.13 -3.76 2.41
N ILE A 54 4.77 -4.73 3.08
CA ILE A 54 6.02 -4.51 3.82
C ILE A 54 7.15 -4.13 2.86
N LEU A 55 7.34 -4.86 1.77
CA LEU A 55 8.41 -4.61 0.82
C LEU A 55 8.29 -3.21 0.20
N GLY A 56 7.12 -2.88 -0.35
CA GLY A 56 6.87 -1.56 -0.93
C GLY A 56 7.04 -0.42 0.09
N GLY A 57 6.55 -0.61 1.31
CA GLY A 57 6.72 0.34 2.41
C GLY A 57 8.19 0.55 2.79
N LEU A 58 8.98 -0.52 2.92
CA LEU A 58 10.41 -0.44 3.20
C LEU A 58 11.18 0.24 2.07
N MET A 59 10.91 -0.10 0.81
CA MET A 59 11.55 0.51 -0.35
C MET A 59 11.34 2.02 -0.36
N VAL A 60 10.12 2.49 -0.11
CA VAL A 60 9.81 3.92 0.00
C VAL A 60 10.49 4.54 1.21
N ALA A 61 10.41 3.93 2.40
CA ALA A 61 10.97 4.49 3.63
C ALA A 61 12.49 4.63 3.57
N VAL A 62 13.19 3.57 3.18
CA VAL A 62 14.67 3.51 3.14
C VAL A 62 15.22 4.21 1.90
N GLY A 63 14.42 4.32 0.84
CA GLY A 63 14.86 4.90 -0.44
C GLY A 63 15.72 3.94 -1.26
N VAL A 64 15.30 2.69 -1.30
CA VAL A 64 15.85 1.67 -2.21
C VAL A 64 14.83 1.45 -3.32
N TRP A 65 15.13 1.92 -4.52
CA TRP A 65 14.20 1.91 -5.65
C TRP A 65 12.80 2.41 -5.25
N PRO A 66 12.70 3.63 -4.68
CA PRO A 66 11.49 4.10 -4.02
C PRO A 66 10.30 4.25 -4.97
N ASP A 67 10.57 4.51 -6.24
CA ASP A 67 9.61 4.54 -7.34
C ASP A 67 8.97 3.16 -7.57
N LEU A 68 9.77 2.10 -7.66
CA LEU A 68 9.28 0.73 -7.75
C LEU A 68 8.50 0.34 -6.49
N GLY A 69 8.97 0.73 -5.31
CA GLY A 69 8.25 0.54 -4.05
C GLY A 69 6.87 1.18 -4.07
N ALA A 70 6.78 2.42 -4.56
CA ALA A 70 5.51 3.12 -4.70
C ALA A 70 4.56 2.42 -5.68
N LEU A 71 5.05 1.91 -6.82
CA LEU A 71 4.22 1.12 -7.75
C LEU A 71 3.73 -0.20 -7.15
N LEU A 72 4.54 -0.88 -6.34
CA LEU A 72 4.11 -2.08 -5.62
C LEU A 72 2.94 -1.76 -4.67
N LEU A 73 2.99 -0.61 -3.99
CA LEU A 73 1.89 -0.18 -3.12
C LEU A 73 0.63 0.18 -3.92
N VAL A 74 0.74 0.79 -5.09
CA VAL A 74 -0.41 1.00 -5.99
C VAL A 74 -1.02 -0.34 -6.40
N ALA A 75 -0.18 -1.29 -6.83
CA ALA A 75 -0.61 -2.63 -7.23
C ALA A 75 -1.26 -3.43 -6.08
N PHE A 76 -0.94 -3.11 -4.84
CA PHE A 76 -1.60 -3.65 -3.65
C PHE A 76 -2.92 -2.92 -3.34
N LEU A 77 -2.92 -1.59 -3.33
CA LEU A 77 -4.04 -0.76 -2.86
C LEU A 77 -5.25 -0.82 -3.79
N VAL A 78 -5.05 -0.77 -5.11
CA VAL A 78 -6.16 -0.72 -6.07
C VAL A 78 -7.00 -2.02 -6.03
N PRO A 79 -6.40 -3.23 -6.11
CA PRO A 79 -7.17 -4.45 -5.92
C PRO A 79 -7.80 -4.57 -4.54
N THR A 80 -7.09 -4.13 -3.47
CA THR A 80 -7.63 -4.15 -2.10
C THR A 80 -8.88 -3.29 -1.99
N ALA A 81 -8.87 -2.07 -2.50
CA ALA A 81 -10.04 -1.19 -2.52
C ALA A 81 -11.24 -1.88 -3.18
N VAL A 82 -11.06 -2.47 -4.36
CA VAL A 82 -12.15 -3.07 -5.14
C VAL A 82 -12.63 -4.40 -4.55
N LEU A 83 -11.71 -5.26 -4.13
CA LEU A 83 -12.04 -6.63 -3.69
C LEU A 83 -12.48 -6.67 -2.24
N MET A 84 -11.80 -5.93 -1.36
CA MET A 84 -12.04 -5.98 0.08
C MET A 84 -13.05 -4.93 0.54
N HIS A 85 -13.01 -3.73 -0.03
CA HIS A 85 -13.81 -2.58 0.40
C HIS A 85 -14.90 -2.19 -0.60
N GLY A 86 -15.46 -3.19 -1.31
CA GLY A 86 -16.56 -3.02 -2.26
C GLY A 86 -17.88 -2.68 -1.58
N PHE A 87 -18.06 -1.45 -1.10
CA PHE A 87 -19.22 -0.97 -0.35
C PHE A 87 -20.57 -1.16 -1.07
N TRP A 88 -20.56 -1.31 -2.38
CA TRP A 88 -21.75 -1.61 -3.19
C TRP A 88 -22.30 -3.02 -2.97
N ARG A 89 -21.57 -3.90 -2.28
CA ARG A 89 -21.98 -5.26 -1.93
C ARG A 89 -22.65 -5.32 -0.54
N GLU A 90 -22.54 -4.25 0.24
CA GLU A 90 -23.06 -4.19 1.61
C GLU A 90 -24.53 -3.74 1.61
N SER A 91 -25.37 -4.50 2.32
CA SER A 91 -26.79 -4.19 2.50
C SER A 91 -27.06 -3.40 3.78
N ASP A 92 -26.26 -3.61 4.83
CA ASP A 92 -26.35 -2.87 6.07
C ASP A 92 -25.78 -1.46 5.93
N PRO A 93 -26.54 -0.39 6.29
CA PRO A 93 -26.10 1.00 6.11
C PRO A 93 -24.79 1.35 6.85
N ALA A 94 -24.59 0.81 8.06
CA ALA A 94 -23.37 1.09 8.84
C ALA A 94 -22.15 0.42 8.23
N SER A 95 -22.27 -0.84 7.84
CA SER A 95 -21.22 -1.58 7.13
C SER A 95 -20.88 -0.90 5.80
N LYS A 96 -21.90 -0.48 5.04
CA LYS A 96 -21.71 0.23 3.76
C LYS A 96 -20.97 1.55 3.94
N ALA A 97 -21.29 2.34 4.96
CA ALA A 97 -20.60 3.59 5.25
C ALA A 97 -19.14 3.35 5.64
N ASN A 98 -18.87 2.32 6.44
CA ASN A 98 -17.50 1.94 6.83
C ASN A 98 -16.69 1.50 5.61
N GLU A 99 -17.21 0.57 4.81
CA GLU A 99 -16.50 0.08 3.62
C GLU A 99 -16.28 1.18 2.58
N HIS A 100 -17.22 2.12 2.43
CA HIS A 100 -17.04 3.30 1.58
C HIS A 100 -15.85 4.16 2.04
N THR A 101 -15.72 4.37 3.35
CA THR A 101 -14.58 5.12 3.92
C THR A 101 -13.26 4.39 3.67
N GLN A 102 -13.22 3.07 3.86
CA GLN A 102 -12.02 2.27 3.58
C GLN A 102 -11.65 2.28 2.10
N PHE A 103 -12.63 2.17 1.21
CA PHE A 103 -12.44 2.28 -0.24
C PHE A 103 -11.80 3.62 -0.63
N LEU A 104 -12.35 4.73 -0.14
CA LEU A 104 -11.80 6.07 -0.43
C LEU A 104 -10.42 6.27 0.18
N LYS A 105 -10.16 5.72 1.36
CA LYS A 105 -8.82 5.73 1.98
C LYS A 105 -7.81 5.03 1.08
N ASP A 106 -8.11 3.83 0.61
CA ASP A 106 -7.19 3.06 -0.24
C ASP A 106 -6.95 3.75 -1.58
N LEU A 107 -7.97 4.34 -2.20
CA LEU A 107 -7.79 5.15 -3.42
C LEU A 107 -6.96 6.40 -3.17
N SER A 108 -7.15 7.08 -2.05
CA SER A 108 -6.34 8.26 -1.69
C SER A 108 -4.88 7.89 -1.48
N LEU A 109 -4.62 6.76 -0.83
CA LEU A 109 -3.26 6.24 -0.65
C LEU A 109 -2.64 5.78 -1.97
N ALA A 110 -3.43 5.18 -2.87
CA ALA A 110 -2.96 4.82 -4.21
C ALA A 110 -2.59 6.07 -5.02
N GLY A 111 -3.39 7.13 -4.92
CA GLY A 111 -3.09 8.44 -5.52
C GLY A 111 -1.80 9.04 -4.95
N ALA A 112 -1.61 8.99 -3.63
CA ALA A 112 -0.37 9.44 -2.99
C ALA A 112 0.84 8.60 -3.43
N ALA A 113 0.69 7.28 -3.55
CA ALA A 113 1.74 6.39 -4.04
C ALA A 113 2.10 6.68 -5.50
N LEU A 114 1.12 6.97 -6.37
CA LEU A 114 1.38 7.41 -7.75
C LEU A 114 2.11 8.75 -7.81
N ALA A 115 1.75 9.70 -6.94
CA ALA A 115 2.47 10.98 -6.84
C ALA A 115 3.91 10.78 -6.38
N LEU A 116 4.15 9.88 -5.41
CA LEU A 116 5.50 9.51 -4.97
C LEU A 116 6.30 8.82 -6.09
N PHE A 117 5.67 7.91 -6.84
CA PHE A 117 6.29 7.30 -8.02
C PHE A 117 6.78 8.37 -9.00
N ALA A 118 5.87 9.26 -9.43
CA ALA A 118 6.22 10.32 -10.37
C ALA A 118 7.30 11.27 -9.82
N PHE A 119 7.23 11.61 -8.53
CA PHE A 119 8.22 12.44 -7.87
C PHE A 119 9.61 11.80 -7.87
N PHE A 120 9.74 10.53 -7.49
CA PHE A 120 11.03 9.84 -7.49
C PHE A 120 11.58 9.65 -8.90
N ALA A 121 10.74 9.23 -9.84
CA ALA A 121 11.14 9.02 -11.22
C ALA A 121 11.57 10.32 -11.94
N SER A 122 10.99 11.48 -11.56
CA SER A 122 11.37 12.79 -12.11
C SER A 122 12.57 13.42 -11.43
N ALA A 123 12.70 13.25 -10.10
CA ALA A 123 13.79 13.86 -9.34
C ALA A 123 15.12 13.10 -9.48
N GLY A 124 15.06 11.83 -9.88
CA GLY A 124 16.25 11.01 -10.12
C GLY A 124 17.18 10.93 -8.91
N ASP A 125 18.47 10.93 -9.17
CA ASP A 125 19.53 10.86 -8.16
C ASP A 125 19.79 12.18 -7.44
N GLU A 126 19.09 13.26 -7.80
CA GLU A 126 19.22 14.57 -7.15
C GLU A 126 18.65 14.62 -5.72
N LEU A 127 17.81 13.63 -5.39
CA LEU A 127 17.26 13.50 -4.03
C LEU A 127 18.31 12.95 -3.07
N GLY A 128 18.64 13.74 -2.06
CA GLY A 128 19.43 13.28 -0.93
C GLY A 128 18.69 12.22 -0.10
N LEU A 129 19.43 11.48 0.71
CA LEU A 129 18.91 10.45 1.62
C LEU A 129 18.19 9.28 0.92
N LEU A 130 18.60 8.93 -0.28
CA LEU A 130 18.30 7.67 -0.94
C LEU A 130 19.48 6.70 -0.78
N VAL A 131 19.19 5.42 -0.56
CA VAL A 131 20.20 4.36 -0.49
C VAL A 131 20.53 3.87 -1.92
N LEU A 132 19.52 3.68 -2.73
CA LEU A 132 19.61 3.38 -4.17
C LEU A 132 18.58 4.25 -4.91
N GLY A 133 19.01 4.93 -5.95
CA GLY A 133 18.17 5.79 -6.76
C GLY A 133 16.99 5.08 -7.42
N PRO A 134 16.09 5.83 -8.07
CA PRO A 134 14.91 5.28 -8.74
C PRO A 134 15.31 4.39 -9.91
N VAL A 135 14.42 3.45 -10.26
CA VAL A 135 14.59 2.54 -11.41
C VAL A 135 14.11 3.21 -12.70
N PHE A 136 13.08 4.04 -12.61
CA PHE A 136 12.48 4.72 -13.75
C PHE A 136 12.94 6.19 -13.80
N THR A 137 13.04 6.73 -15.00
CA THR A 137 13.30 8.16 -15.28
C THR A 137 12.18 8.70 -16.16
N LEU A 138 11.57 9.81 -15.74
CA LEU A 138 10.51 10.52 -16.45
C LEU A 138 10.96 11.90 -16.91
#